data_8e6eaec3d4c5a244cd1229e72306f513
#
_entry.id   8e6eaec3d4c5a244cd1229e72306f513
#
_cell.length_a   1.000
_cell.length_b   1.000
_cell.length_c   1.000
_cell.angle_alpha   90.00
_cell.angle_beta   90.00
_cell.angle_gamma   90.00
#
_symmetry.space_group_name_H-M   'P 1'
#
loop_
_entity.id
_entity.type
_entity.pdbx_description
1 polymer ?
#
loop_
_entity_poly.entity_id
_entity_poly.type
_entity_poly.pdbx_seq_one_letter_code
_entity_poly.pdbx_strand_id
1 'polypeptide(L)'
;KHAVDEILFHNLGREGKELHLVKYLPYRSIEEMRTESELAPFPEPVKTVEPPERKDFSIRRIRPTEVYDVSKLFYRAYGYSYGIDTIYYPEKLAERHEDGTIISVVTVTPGDERVVGHAALVRDDASSKTAEAAMAVVEPGFRGQGCQSIMITKLVEEARAVGLAGIYSKAVTNHIYAQKAGQKAGFKRCAVVAGLIPADRSFKGIQAALSQRESVAYGYRVVDDPGNVQVFPPAWHRDIIEKIYNSMGVKRVFFESPPGAMRQVAGEAAVTVTVVPTYQRAVIEVKQYGEHTVPQVNTILKDLCYQKMEQITLYLNLEDPVTGILCRQFEELGFFFAGVLPFSHVGDALLLQYLNNVPIDYSKIKIVDEVGKEILAYVESHDPNRK
;
A
#
# COMPACT_ATOMS: atom_id res chain seq x y z
N LYS A 1 -10.86 13.13 -22.22
CA LYS A 1 -11.97 12.64 -21.35
C LYS A 1 -12.47 13.84 -20.55
N HIS A 2 -13.78 14.09 -20.53
CA HIS A 2 -14.36 15.19 -19.75
C HIS A 2 -14.25 14.83 -18.26
N ALA A 3 -13.86 15.82 -17.44
CA ALA A 3 -13.70 15.64 -15.98
C ALA A 3 -15.06 15.32 -15.32
N VAL A 4 -16.17 15.85 -15.89
CA VAL A 4 -17.54 15.67 -15.41
C VAL A 4 -18.46 15.38 -16.58
N ASP A 5 -19.57 14.70 -16.35
CA ASP A 5 -20.56 14.34 -17.35
C ASP A 5 -21.68 15.39 -17.42
N GLU A 6 -22.03 16.03 -16.30
CA GLU A 6 -23.00 17.13 -16.24
C GLU A 6 -22.51 18.27 -15.36
N ILE A 7 -22.93 19.48 -15.72
CA ILE A 7 -22.74 20.68 -14.91
C ILE A 7 -24.10 21.34 -14.75
N LEU A 8 -24.62 21.36 -13.53
CA LEU A 8 -25.90 21.97 -13.20
C LEU A 8 -25.63 23.25 -12.40
N PHE A 9 -26.14 24.38 -12.89
CA PHE A 9 -26.01 25.66 -12.23
C PHE A 9 -27.35 26.12 -11.69
N HIS A 10 -27.45 26.33 -10.40
CA HIS A 10 -28.63 26.83 -9.71
C HIS A 10 -28.35 28.24 -9.17
N ASN A 11 -29.11 29.21 -9.64
CA ASN A 11 -29.06 30.57 -9.11
C ASN A 11 -30.19 30.78 -8.11
N LEU A 12 -29.87 30.78 -6.82
CA LEU A 12 -30.83 30.92 -5.72
C LEU A 12 -31.04 32.38 -5.32
N GLY A 13 -30.64 33.34 -6.17
CA GLY A 13 -30.78 34.77 -5.92
C GLY A 13 -29.95 35.24 -4.71
N ARG A 14 -30.63 35.77 -3.68
CA ARG A 14 -29.96 36.25 -2.45
C ARG A 14 -29.46 35.13 -1.56
N GLU A 15 -29.95 33.90 -1.74
CA GLU A 15 -29.53 32.72 -0.99
C GLU A 15 -28.21 32.14 -1.53
N GLY A 16 -27.74 32.62 -2.68
CA GLY A 16 -26.48 32.22 -3.26
C GLY A 16 -26.61 31.56 -4.63
N LYS A 17 -25.55 30.84 -4.99
CA LYS A 17 -25.46 30.09 -6.25
C LYS A 17 -24.86 28.74 -5.97
N GLU A 18 -25.42 27.70 -6.58
CA GLU A 18 -24.92 26.34 -6.48
C GLU A 18 -24.44 25.87 -7.85
N LEU A 19 -23.32 25.17 -7.85
CA LEU A 19 -22.77 24.48 -9.01
C LEU A 19 -22.64 23.01 -8.69
N HIS A 20 -23.45 22.17 -9.33
CA HIS A 20 -23.36 20.73 -9.19
C HIS A 20 -22.55 20.17 -10.35
N LEU A 21 -21.44 19.50 -10.05
CA LEU A 21 -20.61 18.77 -10.97
C LEU A 21 -20.94 17.28 -10.83
N VAL A 22 -21.52 16.68 -11.88
CA VAL A 22 -21.97 15.29 -11.84
C VAL A 22 -21.02 14.44 -12.69
N LYS A 23 -20.56 13.35 -12.11
CA LYS A 23 -19.80 12.30 -12.79
C LYS A 23 -20.52 10.96 -12.60
N TYR A 24 -21.05 10.41 -13.70
CA TYR A 24 -21.65 9.08 -13.66
C TYR A 24 -20.57 8.02 -13.53
N LEU A 25 -20.73 7.14 -12.57
CA LEU A 25 -19.88 5.96 -12.41
C LEU A 25 -20.48 4.82 -13.25
N PRO A 26 -19.64 4.05 -13.97
CA PRO A 26 -20.11 2.93 -14.79
C PRO A 26 -20.61 1.74 -13.96
N TYR A 27 -20.33 1.74 -12.65
CA TYR A 27 -20.65 0.64 -11.75
C TYR A 27 -21.63 1.11 -10.67
N ARG A 28 -22.56 0.22 -10.30
CA ARG A 28 -23.43 0.44 -9.14
C ARG A 28 -22.66 0.13 -7.86
N SER A 29 -22.87 0.98 -6.86
CA SER A 29 -22.33 0.73 -5.52
C SER A 29 -23.11 -0.37 -4.79
N ILE A 30 -22.51 -0.92 -3.73
CA ILE A 30 -23.19 -1.93 -2.91
C ILE A 30 -24.46 -1.39 -2.23
N GLU A 31 -24.54 -0.09 -1.94
CA GLU A 31 -25.73 0.57 -1.40
C GLU A 31 -26.91 0.57 -2.37
N GLU A 32 -26.66 0.64 -3.67
CA GLU A 32 -27.70 0.57 -4.70
C GLU A 32 -28.22 -0.86 -4.93
N MET A 33 -27.49 -1.85 -4.41
CA MET A 33 -27.77 -3.28 -4.62
C MET A 33 -28.32 -3.98 -3.38
N ARG A 34 -28.23 -3.38 -2.20
CA ARG A 34 -28.58 -4.00 -0.92
C ARG A 34 -29.40 -3.05 -0.07
N THR A 35 -30.23 -3.59 0.80
CA THR A 35 -31.05 -2.83 1.73
C THR A 35 -30.22 -2.28 2.91
N GLU A 36 -30.69 -1.22 3.55
CA GLU A 36 -30.04 -0.63 4.72
C GLU A 36 -29.84 -1.66 5.86
N SER A 37 -30.81 -2.57 6.04
CA SER A 37 -30.71 -3.62 7.06
C SER A 37 -29.60 -4.63 6.79
N GLU A 38 -29.35 -4.97 5.50
CA GLU A 38 -28.25 -5.85 5.11
C GLU A 38 -26.88 -5.18 5.26
N LEU A 39 -26.84 -3.85 5.12
CA LEU A 39 -25.63 -3.02 5.18
C LEU A 39 -25.38 -2.42 6.57
N ALA A 40 -26.24 -2.73 7.54
CA ALA A 40 -26.06 -2.22 8.90
C ALA A 40 -24.64 -2.50 9.43
N PRO A 41 -23.96 -1.49 10.02
CA PRO A 41 -22.63 -1.65 10.59
C PRO A 41 -22.58 -2.83 11.57
N PHE A 42 -21.41 -3.47 11.65
CA PHE A 42 -21.20 -4.46 12.70
C PHE A 42 -21.33 -3.78 14.07
N PRO A 43 -21.96 -4.46 15.05
CA PRO A 43 -22.00 -3.96 16.42
C PRO A 43 -20.58 -3.78 16.94
N GLU A 44 -20.39 -2.75 17.75
CA GLU A 44 -19.10 -2.57 18.43
C GLU A 44 -18.77 -3.81 19.27
N PRO A 45 -17.50 -4.28 19.21
CA PRO A 45 -17.12 -5.43 20.02
C PRO A 45 -17.27 -5.09 21.49
N VAL A 46 -18.17 -5.79 22.17
CA VAL A 46 -18.28 -5.72 23.62
C VAL A 46 -16.96 -6.24 24.19
N LYS A 47 -16.30 -5.46 25.02
CA LYS A 47 -15.09 -5.89 25.75
C LYS A 47 -15.48 -6.95 26.77
N THR A 48 -15.59 -8.19 26.32
CA THR A 48 -15.78 -9.34 27.22
C THR A 48 -14.42 -9.81 27.72
N VAL A 49 -14.36 -10.11 29.01
CA VAL A 49 -13.16 -10.69 29.66
C VAL A 49 -12.99 -12.15 29.24
N GLU A 50 -14.05 -12.78 28.75
CA GLU A 50 -14.02 -14.18 28.29
C GLU A 50 -13.45 -14.30 26.87
N PRO A 51 -12.62 -15.32 26.60
CA PRO A 51 -12.15 -15.59 25.25
C PRO A 51 -13.35 -15.85 24.34
N PRO A 52 -13.34 -15.33 23.08
CA PRO A 52 -14.45 -15.54 22.16
C PRO A 52 -14.66 -17.03 21.92
N GLU A 53 -15.93 -17.44 21.87
CA GLU A 53 -16.32 -18.81 21.49
C GLU A 53 -15.66 -19.18 20.15
N ARG A 54 -14.99 -20.33 20.12
CA ARG A 54 -14.32 -20.81 18.91
C ARG A 54 -15.38 -21.21 17.89
N LYS A 55 -15.30 -20.60 16.71
CA LYS A 55 -16.18 -20.86 15.58
C LYS A 55 -15.43 -21.61 14.50
N ASP A 56 -16.09 -22.58 13.92
CA ASP A 56 -15.54 -23.28 12.75
C ASP A 56 -15.64 -22.41 11.51
N PHE A 57 -14.61 -22.48 10.66
CA PHE A 57 -14.56 -21.81 9.37
C PHE A 57 -13.62 -22.53 8.42
N SER A 58 -13.77 -22.29 7.13
CA SER A 58 -12.82 -22.70 6.10
C SER A 58 -12.34 -21.50 5.28
N ILE A 59 -11.19 -21.64 4.62
CA ILE A 59 -10.62 -20.57 3.79
C ILE A 59 -10.34 -21.13 2.41
N ARG A 60 -10.81 -20.43 1.38
CA ARG A 60 -10.66 -20.82 -0.02
C ARG A 60 -10.60 -19.60 -0.94
N ARG A 61 -10.24 -19.81 -2.20
CA ARG A 61 -10.37 -18.79 -3.23
C ARG A 61 -11.83 -18.36 -3.36
N ILE A 62 -12.07 -17.09 -3.61
CA ILE A 62 -13.39 -16.51 -3.85
C ILE A 62 -14.06 -17.14 -5.07
N ARG A 63 -15.37 -17.30 -5.03
CA ARG A 63 -16.21 -17.61 -6.20
C ARG A 63 -16.68 -16.30 -6.86
N PRO A 64 -16.92 -16.27 -8.18
CA PRO A 64 -17.33 -15.05 -8.88
C PRO A 64 -18.57 -14.36 -8.28
N THR A 65 -19.53 -15.13 -7.78
CA THR A 65 -20.78 -14.61 -7.18
C THR A 65 -20.58 -13.98 -5.79
N GLU A 66 -19.47 -14.24 -5.12
CA GLU A 66 -19.22 -13.79 -3.73
C GLU A 66 -18.66 -12.36 -3.65
N VAL A 67 -18.38 -11.71 -4.79
CA VAL A 67 -17.92 -10.31 -4.82
C VAL A 67 -18.91 -9.37 -4.13
N TYR A 68 -20.22 -9.68 -4.21
CA TYR A 68 -21.27 -8.92 -3.53
C TYR A 68 -21.19 -9.06 -2.00
N ASP A 69 -20.91 -10.27 -1.51
CA ASP A 69 -20.77 -10.51 -0.07
C ASP A 69 -19.48 -9.89 0.48
N VAL A 70 -18.42 -9.90 -0.31
CA VAL A 70 -17.16 -9.20 0.03
C VAL A 70 -17.39 -7.69 0.12
N SER A 71 -18.02 -7.06 -0.87
CA SER A 71 -18.34 -5.63 -0.85
C SER A 71 -19.21 -5.26 0.35
N LYS A 72 -20.25 -6.08 0.63
CA LYS A 72 -21.11 -5.93 1.82
C LYS A 72 -20.33 -6.05 3.13
N LEU A 73 -19.40 -7.01 3.24
CA LEU A 73 -18.55 -7.20 4.41
C LEU A 73 -17.68 -5.95 4.68
N PHE A 74 -17.08 -5.37 3.62
CA PHE A 74 -16.30 -4.14 3.73
C PHE A 74 -17.15 -2.94 4.10
N TYR A 75 -18.28 -2.77 3.46
CA TYR A 75 -19.19 -1.66 3.78
C TYR A 75 -19.65 -1.70 5.25
N ARG A 76 -20.03 -2.86 5.75
CA ARG A 76 -20.41 -3.06 7.15
C ARG A 76 -19.28 -2.75 8.13
N ALA A 77 -18.02 -3.03 7.74
CA ALA A 77 -16.85 -2.81 8.59
C ALA A 77 -16.36 -1.36 8.56
N TYR A 78 -16.42 -0.70 7.41
CA TYR A 78 -15.71 0.57 7.15
C TYR A 78 -16.62 1.70 6.63
N GLY A 79 -17.87 1.44 6.26
CA GLY A 79 -18.64 2.37 5.43
C GLY A 79 -17.84 2.64 4.15
N TYR A 80 -17.70 3.90 3.73
CA TYR A 80 -16.86 4.30 2.58
C TYR A 80 -15.45 4.76 2.97
N SER A 81 -14.96 4.44 4.18
CA SER A 81 -13.65 4.93 4.64
C SER A 81 -12.45 4.06 4.19
N TYR A 82 -12.69 2.88 3.58
CA TYR A 82 -11.60 2.04 3.10
C TYR A 82 -10.95 2.62 1.84
N GLY A 83 -9.62 2.64 1.79
CA GLY A 83 -8.86 3.40 0.78
C GLY A 83 -8.83 2.82 -0.63
N ILE A 84 -9.31 1.60 -0.82
CA ILE A 84 -9.42 0.96 -2.15
C ILE A 84 -10.91 0.95 -2.51
N ASP A 85 -11.34 1.92 -3.29
CA ASP A 85 -12.75 2.15 -3.64
C ASP A 85 -13.38 1.01 -4.44
N THR A 86 -12.60 0.29 -5.25
CA THR A 86 -13.04 -0.88 -6.02
C THR A 86 -13.86 -1.87 -5.19
N ILE A 87 -13.57 -1.98 -3.88
CA ILE A 87 -14.26 -2.91 -2.99
C ILE A 87 -15.75 -2.63 -2.81
N TYR A 88 -16.18 -1.40 -3.08
CA TYR A 88 -17.59 -0.97 -2.94
C TYR A 88 -18.40 -1.14 -4.21
N TYR A 89 -17.76 -1.54 -5.32
CA TYR A 89 -18.36 -1.75 -6.62
C TYR A 89 -18.18 -3.21 -7.04
N PRO A 90 -19.13 -4.10 -6.71
CA PRO A 90 -18.99 -5.54 -6.94
C PRO A 90 -18.63 -5.91 -8.39
N GLU A 91 -19.25 -5.23 -9.37
CA GLU A 91 -19.01 -5.47 -10.79
C GLU A 91 -17.54 -5.11 -11.17
N LYS A 92 -17.03 -3.97 -10.68
CA LYS A 92 -15.62 -3.56 -10.87
C LYS A 92 -14.65 -4.51 -10.16
N LEU A 93 -15.04 -5.04 -8.99
CA LEU A 93 -14.25 -6.05 -8.28
C LEU A 93 -14.20 -7.36 -9.08
N ALA A 94 -15.33 -7.79 -9.68
CA ALA A 94 -15.38 -8.96 -10.54
C ALA A 94 -14.44 -8.82 -11.75
N GLU A 95 -14.49 -7.70 -12.47
CA GLU A 95 -13.58 -7.41 -13.60
C GLU A 95 -12.11 -7.53 -13.18
N ARG A 96 -11.74 -7.02 -12.01
CA ARG A 96 -10.38 -7.13 -11.50
C ARG A 96 -9.97 -8.53 -11.06
N HIS A 97 -10.91 -9.40 -10.78
CA HIS A 97 -10.64 -10.84 -10.62
C HIS A 97 -10.42 -11.53 -11.97
N GLU A 98 -11.21 -11.15 -12.99
CA GLU A 98 -11.10 -11.70 -14.35
C GLU A 98 -9.79 -11.33 -15.04
N ASP A 99 -9.35 -10.06 -14.92
CA ASP A 99 -8.09 -9.59 -15.47
C ASP A 99 -6.85 -10.02 -14.63
N GLY A 100 -7.09 -10.66 -13.46
CA GLY A 100 -6.07 -11.19 -12.58
C GLY A 100 -5.30 -10.14 -11.80
N THR A 101 -5.72 -8.88 -11.77
CA THR A 101 -5.10 -7.83 -10.95
C THR A 101 -5.50 -7.90 -9.48
N ILE A 102 -6.60 -8.61 -9.16
CA ILE A 102 -6.97 -8.97 -7.80
C ILE A 102 -7.16 -10.49 -7.69
N ILE A 103 -6.55 -11.10 -6.68
CA ILE A 103 -6.73 -12.51 -6.34
C ILE A 103 -7.18 -12.59 -4.89
N SER A 104 -8.44 -12.95 -4.67
CA SER A 104 -9.06 -12.94 -3.35
C SER A 104 -9.22 -14.32 -2.74
N VAL A 105 -9.07 -14.38 -1.42
CA VAL A 105 -9.45 -15.52 -0.58
C VAL A 105 -10.51 -15.07 0.42
N VAL A 106 -11.45 -15.97 0.71
CA VAL A 106 -12.53 -15.72 1.65
C VAL A 106 -12.52 -16.74 2.78
N THR A 107 -12.89 -16.28 3.97
CA THR A 107 -13.23 -17.12 5.10
C THR A 107 -14.72 -17.33 5.08
N VAL A 108 -15.17 -18.58 5.11
CA VAL A 108 -16.59 -18.95 5.07
C VAL A 108 -16.99 -19.83 6.24
N THR A 109 -18.24 -19.70 6.67
CA THR A 109 -18.85 -20.55 7.70
C THR A 109 -19.21 -21.94 7.15
N PRO A 110 -19.18 -23.01 7.98
CA PRO A 110 -19.66 -24.32 7.58
C PRO A 110 -21.16 -24.30 7.29
N GLY A 111 -21.58 -25.10 6.32
CA GLY A 111 -23.01 -25.32 6.01
C GLY A 111 -23.60 -24.26 5.08
N ASP A 112 -23.76 -23.03 5.53
CA ASP A 112 -24.32 -21.93 4.74
C ASP A 112 -23.30 -21.18 3.87
N GLU A 113 -22.01 -21.50 4.00
CA GLU A 113 -20.89 -20.90 3.28
C GLU A 113 -20.88 -19.34 3.29
N ARG A 114 -21.43 -18.71 4.33
CA ARG A 114 -21.48 -17.25 4.47
C ARG A 114 -20.08 -16.66 4.58
N VAL A 115 -19.78 -15.64 3.79
CA VAL A 115 -18.49 -14.93 3.82
C VAL A 115 -18.37 -14.10 5.10
N VAL A 116 -17.37 -14.40 5.92
CA VAL A 116 -17.09 -13.75 7.22
C VAL A 116 -15.69 -13.13 7.28
N GLY A 117 -14.86 -13.35 6.27
CA GLY A 117 -13.54 -12.75 6.15
C GLY A 117 -13.10 -12.71 4.70
N HIS A 118 -12.20 -11.79 4.41
CA HIS A 118 -11.61 -11.58 3.09
C HIS A 118 -10.17 -11.10 3.21
N ALA A 119 -9.33 -11.51 2.28
CA ALA A 119 -8.03 -10.91 2.01
C ALA A 119 -7.69 -11.08 0.53
N ALA A 120 -6.87 -10.21 -0.04
CA ALA A 120 -6.51 -10.28 -1.45
C ALA A 120 -5.04 -9.98 -1.71
N LEU A 121 -4.54 -10.51 -2.82
CA LEU A 121 -3.36 -10.01 -3.52
C LEU A 121 -3.83 -8.95 -4.52
N VAL A 122 -3.25 -7.78 -4.45
CA VAL A 122 -3.52 -6.67 -5.38
C VAL A 122 -2.25 -6.40 -6.18
N ARG A 123 -2.37 -6.49 -7.50
CA ARG A 123 -1.30 -6.23 -8.46
C ARG A 123 -1.61 -4.99 -9.27
N ASP A 124 -0.59 -4.31 -9.78
CA ASP A 124 -0.76 -3.17 -10.68
C ASP A 124 -1.26 -3.64 -12.06
N ASP A 125 -0.70 -4.74 -12.52
CA ASP A 125 -1.13 -5.46 -13.73
C ASP A 125 -0.86 -6.97 -13.58
N ALA A 126 -1.37 -7.77 -14.52
CA ALA A 126 -1.23 -9.23 -14.49
C ALA A 126 0.22 -9.73 -14.70
N SER A 127 1.14 -8.90 -15.20
CA SER A 127 2.55 -9.22 -15.40
C SER A 127 3.43 -8.93 -14.18
N SER A 128 2.90 -8.21 -13.19
CA SER A 128 3.62 -7.84 -11.96
C SER A 128 4.20 -9.07 -11.26
N LYS A 129 5.45 -8.96 -10.83
CA LYS A 129 6.16 -10.05 -10.12
C LYS A 129 5.91 -10.04 -8.62
N THR A 130 5.33 -8.96 -8.10
CA THR A 130 4.90 -8.85 -6.71
C THR A 130 3.45 -8.40 -6.61
N ALA A 131 2.83 -8.64 -5.46
CA ALA A 131 1.50 -8.18 -5.13
C ALA A 131 1.43 -7.65 -3.70
N GLU A 132 0.57 -6.68 -3.46
CA GLU A 132 0.23 -6.25 -2.10
C GLU A 132 -0.77 -7.24 -1.49
N ALA A 133 -0.43 -7.84 -0.34
CA ALA A 133 -1.38 -8.56 0.50
C ALA A 133 -2.21 -7.52 1.26
N ALA A 134 -3.38 -7.20 0.73
CA ALA A 134 -4.25 -6.11 1.15
C ALA A 134 -5.71 -6.56 1.27
N MET A 135 -6.60 -5.59 1.43
CA MET A 135 -8.05 -5.80 1.47
C MET A 135 -8.45 -6.86 2.51
N ALA A 136 -7.79 -6.84 3.69
CA ALA A 136 -8.05 -7.78 4.76
C ALA A 136 -9.14 -7.28 5.69
N VAL A 137 -10.19 -8.07 5.88
CA VAL A 137 -11.27 -7.83 6.82
C VAL A 137 -11.75 -9.14 7.42
N VAL A 138 -12.12 -9.12 8.70
CA VAL A 138 -12.73 -10.25 9.40
C VAL A 138 -13.91 -9.72 10.23
N GLU A 139 -15.08 -10.35 10.10
CA GLU A 139 -16.27 -10.07 10.91
C GLU A 139 -15.92 -10.17 12.40
N PRO A 140 -16.40 -9.26 13.27
CA PRO A 140 -16.02 -9.20 14.68
C PRO A 140 -16.09 -10.54 15.42
N GLY A 141 -17.16 -11.33 15.18
CA GLY A 141 -17.34 -12.62 15.83
C GLY A 141 -16.34 -13.73 15.46
N PHE A 142 -15.48 -13.49 14.45
CA PHE A 142 -14.43 -14.42 14.00
C PHE A 142 -13.01 -13.86 14.22
N ARG A 143 -12.89 -12.66 14.82
CA ARG A 143 -11.59 -12.08 15.15
C ARG A 143 -10.92 -12.85 16.29
N GLY A 144 -9.61 -12.80 16.34
CA GLY A 144 -8.81 -13.48 17.40
C GLY A 144 -8.66 -14.99 17.21
N GLN A 145 -9.31 -15.60 16.20
CA GLN A 145 -9.33 -17.05 15.97
C GLN A 145 -8.33 -17.51 14.89
N GLY A 146 -7.41 -16.65 14.46
CA GLY A 146 -6.36 -16.98 13.48
C GLY A 146 -6.78 -16.83 12.01
N CYS A 147 -8.01 -16.43 11.70
CA CYS A 147 -8.50 -16.27 10.31
C CYS A 147 -7.51 -15.48 9.43
N GLN A 148 -7.02 -14.34 9.90
CA GLN A 148 -6.10 -13.51 9.12
C GLN A 148 -4.80 -14.25 8.77
N SER A 149 -4.20 -14.95 9.73
CA SER A 149 -2.95 -15.69 9.49
C SER A 149 -3.14 -16.81 8.48
N ILE A 150 -4.28 -17.53 8.54
CA ILE A 150 -4.59 -18.62 7.61
C ILE A 150 -4.90 -18.05 6.21
N MET A 151 -5.65 -16.93 6.12
CA MET A 151 -5.85 -16.23 4.84
C MET A 151 -4.54 -15.83 4.18
N ILE A 152 -3.58 -15.27 4.96
CA ILE A 152 -2.26 -14.91 4.42
C ILE A 152 -1.53 -16.16 3.92
N THR A 153 -1.59 -17.29 4.64
CA THR A 153 -0.99 -18.54 4.17
C THR A 153 -1.61 -18.97 2.83
N LYS A 154 -2.92 -18.88 2.71
CA LYS A 154 -3.62 -19.18 1.46
C LYS A 154 -3.23 -18.23 0.33
N LEU A 155 -3.09 -16.93 0.62
CA LEU A 155 -2.60 -15.95 -0.37
C LEU A 155 -1.18 -16.27 -0.88
N VAL A 156 -0.31 -16.84 -0.04
CA VAL A 156 1.03 -17.29 -0.48
C VAL A 156 0.94 -18.48 -1.44
N GLU A 157 0.00 -19.40 -1.21
CA GLU A 157 -0.26 -20.51 -2.15
C GLU A 157 -0.76 -19.96 -3.50
N GLU A 158 -1.71 -19.02 -3.48
CA GLU A 158 -2.21 -18.35 -4.69
C GLU A 158 -1.11 -17.56 -5.39
N ALA A 159 -0.25 -16.85 -4.65
CA ALA A 159 0.90 -16.11 -5.19
C ALA A 159 1.85 -17.05 -5.95
N ARG A 160 2.14 -18.22 -5.38
CA ARG A 160 2.98 -19.24 -6.02
C ARG A 160 2.32 -19.78 -7.28
N ALA A 161 1.01 -20.04 -7.24
CA ALA A 161 0.26 -20.57 -8.38
C ALA A 161 0.26 -19.63 -9.60
N VAL A 162 0.37 -18.30 -9.38
CA VAL A 162 0.43 -17.30 -10.45
C VAL A 162 1.86 -16.78 -10.73
N GLY A 163 2.89 -17.43 -10.18
CA GLY A 163 4.30 -17.15 -10.48
C GLY A 163 4.82 -15.82 -9.92
N LEU A 164 4.31 -15.36 -8.75
CA LEU A 164 4.86 -14.18 -8.07
C LEU A 164 6.20 -14.52 -7.39
N ALA A 165 7.16 -13.61 -7.50
CA ALA A 165 8.43 -13.68 -6.79
C ALA A 165 8.27 -13.40 -5.28
N GLY A 166 7.34 -12.54 -4.93
CA GLY A 166 7.04 -12.21 -3.55
C GLY A 166 5.73 -11.48 -3.36
N ILE A 167 5.36 -11.33 -2.11
CA ILE A 167 4.24 -10.50 -1.69
C ILE A 167 4.68 -9.51 -0.61
N TYR A 168 4.09 -8.33 -0.62
CA TYR A 168 4.36 -7.33 0.42
C TYR A 168 3.07 -6.90 1.12
N SER A 169 3.21 -6.34 2.30
CA SER A 169 2.09 -5.81 3.08
C SER A 169 2.45 -4.46 3.68
N LYS A 170 1.44 -3.62 3.88
CA LYS A 170 1.55 -2.30 4.51
C LYS A 170 0.82 -2.35 5.85
N ALA A 171 1.58 -2.43 6.94
CA ALA A 171 1.02 -2.49 8.29
C ALA A 171 1.12 -1.12 8.97
N VAL A 172 0.03 -0.62 9.52
CA VAL A 172 0.01 0.60 10.32
C VAL A 172 0.91 0.48 11.55
N THR A 173 1.40 1.61 12.05
CA THR A 173 2.41 1.66 13.12
C THR A 173 1.91 2.20 14.46
N ASN A 174 0.70 2.74 14.53
CA ASN A 174 0.08 3.17 15.79
C ASN A 174 -0.22 2.01 16.74
N HIS A 175 -0.35 0.79 16.17
CA HIS A 175 -0.45 -0.47 16.91
C HIS A 175 0.35 -1.60 16.23
N ILE A 176 0.55 -2.70 16.98
CA ILE A 176 1.45 -3.78 16.53
C ILE A 176 0.72 -5.01 15.99
N TYR A 177 -0.62 -5.03 15.97
CA TYR A 177 -1.38 -6.24 15.67
C TYR A 177 -1.17 -6.76 14.25
N ALA A 178 -1.29 -5.89 13.25
CA ALA A 178 -1.07 -6.25 11.85
C ALA A 178 0.38 -6.67 11.59
N GLN A 179 1.35 -6.01 12.23
CA GLN A 179 2.76 -6.35 12.12
C GLN A 179 3.05 -7.73 12.72
N LYS A 180 2.50 -8.07 13.90
CA LYS A 180 2.62 -9.39 14.53
C LYS A 180 1.99 -10.49 13.67
N ALA A 181 0.83 -10.22 13.06
CA ALA A 181 0.19 -11.16 12.15
C ALA A 181 1.06 -11.41 10.91
N GLY A 182 1.61 -10.35 10.30
CA GLY A 182 2.55 -10.46 9.19
C GLY A 182 3.82 -11.22 9.57
N GLN A 183 4.41 -10.94 10.73
CA GLN A 183 5.61 -11.63 11.21
C GLN A 183 5.36 -13.14 11.37
N LYS A 184 4.23 -13.53 11.98
CA LYS A 184 3.81 -14.94 12.07
C LYS A 184 3.62 -15.59 10.70
N ALA A 185 3.16 -14.82 9.72
CA ALA A 185 3.01 -15.27 8.35
C ALA A 185 4.32 -15.20 7.52
N GLY A 186 5.47 -14.92 8.15
CA GLY A 186 6.79 -14.94 7.51
C GLY A 186 7.19 -13.65 6.78
N PHE A 187 6.44 -12.55 6.92
CA PHE A 187 6.87 -11.26 6.39
C PHE A 187 8.03 -10.69 7.19
N LYS A 188 9.02 -10.16 6.49
CA LYS A 188 10.19 -9.46 7.02
C LYS A 188 10.12 -7.99 6.66
N ARG A 189 10.56 -7.12 7.56
CA ARG A 189 10.50 -5.68 7.34
C ARG A 189 11.44 -5.25 6.22
N CYS A 190 10.93 -4.43 5.30
CA CYS A 190 11.71 -3.94 4.16
C CYS A 190 11.68 -2.42 3.99
N ALA A 191 10.69 -1.73 4.55
CA ALA A 191 10.63 -0.26 4.53
C ALA A 191 9.78 0.28 5.70
N VAL A 192 10.01 1.54 6.06
CA VAL A 192 9.14 2.34 6.93
C VAL A 192 8.84 3.65 6.23
N VAL A 193 7.58 3.84 5.85
CA VAL A 193 7.10 5.04 5.19
C VAL A 193 6.35 5.91 6.18
N ALA A 194 6.93 7.05 6.50
CA ALA A 194 6.40 7.99 7.47
C ALA A 194 5.19 8.76 6.90
N GLY A 195 4.16 8.96 7.72
CA GLY A 195 3.02 9.82 7.40
C GLY A 195 2.22 9.44 6.16
N LEU A 196 2.16 8.16 5.78
CA LEU A 196 1.52 7.71 4.54
C LEU A 196 0.01 7.96 4.51
N ILE A 197 -0.67 7.84 5.67
CA ILE A 197 -2.13 7.91 5.78
C ILE A 197 -2.53 9.15 6.58
N PRO A 198 -3.50 9.97 6.12
CA PRO A 198 -3.96 11.14 6.85
C PRO A 198 -4.50 10.80 8.25
N ALA A 199 -4.31 11.71 9.21
CA ALA A 199 -4.70 11.51 10.61
C ALA A 199 -6.23 11.42 10.82
N ASP A 200 -7.01 12.04 9.94
CA ASP A 200 -8.48 12.06 9.97
C ASP A 200 -9.12 10.76 9.45
N ARG A 201 -8.32 9.86 8.86
CA ARG A 201 -8.78 8.55 8.40
C ARG A 201 -8.91 7.59 9.57
N SER A 202 -10.07 7.62 10.23
CA SER A 202 -10.43 6.62 11.24
C SER A 202 -11.04 5.39 10.56
N PHE A 203 -10.52 4.22 10.86
CA PHE A 203 -11.22 2.98 10.56
C PHE A 203 -12.33 2.81 11.60
N LYS A 204 -13.62 2.92 11.19
CA LYS A 204 -14.76 2.79 12.11
C LYS A 204 -14.58 1.57 13.02
N GLY A 205 -14.62 1.79 14.33
CA GLY A 205 -14.52 0.74 15.34
C GLY A 205 -13.10 0.28 15.71
N ILE A 206 -12.01 0.88 15.20
CA ILE A 206 -10.65 0.44 15.52
C ILE A 206 -9.77 1.55 16.14
N GLN A 207 -10.08 2.85 15.93
CA GLN A 207 -9.17 3.91 16.37
C GLN A 207 -9.86 5.21 16.83
N ALA A 208 -9.30 5.80 17.88
CA ALA A 208 -9.47 7.22 18.19
C ALA A 208 -8.74 8.08 17.12
N ALA A 209 -9.12 9.35 16.98
CA ALA A 209 -8.44 10.29 16.10
C ALA A 209 -6.91 10.27 16.37
N LEU A 210 -6.13 10.14 15.30
CA LEU A 210 -4.68 10.13 15.40
C LEU A 210 -4.17 11.56 15.61
N SER A 211 -3.10 11.69 16.39
CA SER A 211 -2.47 12.99 16.67
C SER A 211 -1.51 13.45 15.57
N GLN A 212 -1.24 12.60 14.60
CA GLN A 212 -0.40 12.83 13.42
C GLN A 212 -0.80 11.89 12.30
N ARG A 213 -0.29 12.14 11.07
CA ARG A 213 -0.43 11.20 9.95
C ARG A 213 0.13 9.84 10.35
N GLU A 214 -0.58 8.78 9.97
CA GLU A 214 -0.20 7.41 10.27
C GLU A 214 0.94 6.95 9.36
N SER A 215 1.96 6.39 9.96
CA SER A 215 3.08 5.76 9.25
C SER A 215 2.80 4.28 9.01
N VAL A 216 3.46 3.70 8.01
CA VAL A 216 3.31 2.28 7.69
C VAL A 216 4.64 1.59 7.60
N ALA A 217 4.67 0.38 8.08
CA ALA A 217 5.81 -0.52 8.00
C ALA A 217 5.55 -1.57 6.91
N TYR A 218 6.36 -1.55 5.85
CA TYR A 218 6.27 -2.54 4.78
C TYR A 218 6.92 -3.84 5.24
N GLY A 219 6.20 -4.93 5.04
CA GLY A 219 6.74 -6.27 5.18
C GLY A 219 6.78 -6.94 3.82
N TYR A 220 7.84 -7.70 3.55
CA TYR A 220 7.99 -8.49 2.35
C TYR A 220 8.11 -9.97 2.72
N ARG A 221 7.47 -10.83 1.93
CA ARG A 221 7.60 -12.28 2.01
C ARG A 221 7.98 -12.84 0.65
N VAL A 222 9.11 -13.52 0.60
CA VAL A 222 9.55 -14.26 -0.59
C VAL A 222 8.60 -15.42 -0.87
N VAL A 223 8.21 -15.59 -2.14
CA VAL A 223 7.44 -16.71 -2.64
C VAL A 223 8.32 -17.60 -3.54
N ASP A 224 8.98 -16.98 -4.54
CA ASP A 224 9.93 -17.63 -5.43
C ASP A 224 10.97 -16.59 -5.90
N ASP A 225 12.13 -16.53 -5.22
CA ASP A 225 13.19 -15.59 -5.60
C ASP A 225 14.13 -16.25 -6.62
N PRO A 226 14.20 -15.75 -7.86
CA PRO A 226 15.12 -16.27 -8.87
C PRO A 226 16.59 -16.09 -8.49
N GLY A 227 16.90 -15.26 -7.49
CA GLY A 227 18.25 -14.96 -7.04
C GLY A 227 19.09 -14.21 -8.07
N ASN A 228 20.34 -13.93 -7.71
CA ASN A 228 21.39 -13.37 -8.59
C ASN A 228 21.04 -12.03 -9.29
N VAL A 229 20.02 -11.31 -8.84
CA VAL A 229 19.75 -9.94 -9.33
C VAL A 229 20.89 -9.03 -8.90
N GLN A 230 21.46 -8.30 -9.86
CA GLN A 230 22.51 -7.31 -9.60
C GLN A 230 21.86 -6.01 -9.13
N VAL A 231 22.40 -5.45 -8.06
CA VAL A 231 21.93 -4.17 -7.51
C VAL A 231 23.09 -3.21 -7.28
N PHE A 232 22.83 -1.92 -7.53
CA PHE A 232 23.77 -0.81 -7.45
C PHE A 232 23.29 0.23 -6.42
N PRO A 233 23.27 -0.11 -5.13
CA PRO A 233 22.83 0.82 -4.12
C PRO A 233 23.78 2.02 -3.99
N PRO A 234 23.28 3.20 -3.57
CA PRO A 234 24.11 4.29 -3.14
C PRO A 234 25.08 3.84 -2.04
N ALA A 235 26.35 4.23 -2.13
CA ALA A 235 27.40 3.75 -1.22
C ALA A 235 27.04 3.96 0.27
N TRP A 236 26.45 5.11 0.60
CA TRP A 236 26.07 5.48 1.98
C TRP A 236 24.82 4.75 2.49
N HIS A 237 24.00 4.15 1.63
CA HIS A 237 22.86 3.32 1.99
C HIS A 237 23.15 1.82 1.88
N ARG A 238 24.33 1.42 1.39
CA ARG A 238 24.65 0.02 1.08
C ARG A 238 24.43 -0.90 2.28
N ASP A 239 24.95 -0.55 3.44
CA ASP A 239 24.93 -1.40 4.62
C ASP A 239 23.50 -1.70 5.11
N ILE A 240 22.66 -0.66 5.16
CA ILE A 240 21.25 -0.85 5.58
C ILE A 240 20.47 -1.63 4.52
N ILE A 241 20.71 -1.38 3.22
CA ILE A 241 20.05 -2.10 2.12
C ILE A 241 20.43 -3.58 2.14
N GLU A 242 21.73 -3.90 2.29
CA GLU A 242 22.22 -5.28 2.38
C GLU A 242 21.61 -6.00 3.59
N LYS A 243 21.54 -5.34 4.75
CA LYS A 243 20.90 -5.87 5.95
C LYS A 243 19.43 -6.19 5.73
N ILE A 244 18.69 -5.32 5.04
CA ILE A 244 17.28 -5.53 4.70
C ILE A 244 17.13 -6.76 3.82
N TYR A 245 17.87 -6.87 2.71
CA TYR A 245 17.81 -8.03 1.81
C TYR A 245 18.15 -9.33 2.54
N ASN A 246 19.22 -9.34 3.35
CA ASN A 246 19.63 -10.50 4.13
C ASN A 246 18.53 -10.94 5.10
N SER A 247 17.87 -9.98 5.78
CA SER A 247 16.78 -10.28 6.71
C SER A 247 15.56 -10.91 6.05
N MET A 248 15.29 -10.52 4.79
CA MET A 248 14.20 -11.07 3.98
C MET A 248 14.55 -12.44 3.39
N GLY A 249 15.82 -12.82 3.36
CA GLY A 249 16.30 -14.02 2.66
C GLY A 249 16.32 -13.84 1.14
N VAL A 250 16.32 -12.60 0.65
CA VAL A 250 16.39 -12.25 -0.77
C VAL A 250 17.86 -12.14 -1.17
N LYS A 251 18.28 -12.93 -2.16
CA LYS A 251 19.68 -12.95 -2.60
C LYS A 251 19.94 -11.92 -3.69
N ARG A 252 20.84 -10.98 -3.41
CA ARG A 252 21.26 -9.94 -4.36
C ARG A 252 22.77 -9.88 -4.46
N VAL A 253 23.26 -9.51 -5.64
CA VAL A 253 24.70 -9.30 -5.88
C VAL A 253 24.95 -7.81 -5.93
N PHE A 254 25.71 -7.30 -4.97
CA PHE A 254 25.94 -5.88 -4.77
C PHE A 254 27.16 -5.40 -5.55
N PHE A 255 26.93 -4.43 -6.41
CA PHE A 255 27.98 -3.77 -7.19
C PHE A 255 28.07 -2.29 -6.83
N GLU A 256 29.23 -1.69 -7.13
CA GLU A 256 29.37 -0.26 -7.19
C GLU A 256 28.96 0.25 -8.58
N SER A 257 28.34 1.42 -8.64
CA SER A 257 28.02 2.04 -9.92
C SER A 257 29.30 2.35 -10.70
N PRO A 258 29.44 1.84 -11.94
CA PRO A 258 30.66 2.09 -12.70
C PRO A 258 30.79 3.59 -13.04
N PRO A 259 32.01 4.16 -13.03
CA PRO A 259 32.26 5.61 -13.26
C PRO A 259 31.69 6.14 -14.58
N GLY A 260 31.46 5.26 -15.55
CA GLY A 260 30.92 5.61 -16.86
C GLY A 260 29.41 5.47 -17.01
N ALA A 261 28.67 5.02 -15.97
CA ALA A 261 27.22 4.76 -16.09
C ALA A 261 26.44 5.99 -16.58
N MET A 262 26.77 7.20 -16.08
CA MET A 262 26.11 8.44 -16.53
C MET A 262 26.36 8.78 -18.01
N ARG A 263 27.45 8.33 -18.61
CA ARG A 263 27.72 8.57 -20.03
C ARG A 263 26.84 7.76 -20.98
N GLN A 264 26.18 6.74 -20.46
CA GLN A 264 25.27 5.87 -21.22
C GLN A 264 23.82 6.36 -21.10
N VAL A 265 23.56 7.34 -20.23
CA VAL A 265 22.24 7.95 -20.09
C VAL A 265 22.04 8.93 -21.24
N ALA A 266 21.09 8.62 -22.11
CA ALA A 266 20.73 9.46 -23.26
C ALA A 266 19.20 9.51 -23.42
N GLY A 267 18.72 10.61 -24.00
CA GLY A 267 17.29 10.78 -24.29
C GLY A 267 16.45 11.21 -23.09
N GLU A 268 15.13 11.03 -23.24
CA GLU A 268 14.17 11.45 -22.24
C GLU A 268 14.02 10.42 -21.11
N ALA A 269 13.78 10.88 -19.90
CA ALA A 269 13.45 10.02 -18.77
C ALA A 269 11.99 9.55 -18.86
N ALA A 270 11.76 8.29 -18.51
CA ALA A 270 10.40 7.77 -18.30
C ALA A 270 10.05 7.85 -16.81
N VAL A 271 9.28 8.86 -16.45
CA VAL A 271 8.82 9.10 -15.08
C VAL A 271 7.28 9.03 -15.05
N THR A 272 6.73 8.21 -14.18
CA THR A 272 5.29 8.12 -13.96
C THR A 272 4.91 8.68 -12.60
N VAL A 273 3.70 9.24 -12.50
CA VAL A 273 3.16 9.80 -11.26
C VAL A 273 1.77 9.25 -11.01
N THR A 274 1.58 8.68 -9.83
CA THR A 274 0.27 8.26 -9.34
C THR A 274 -0.12 9.15 -8.16
N VAL A 275 -1.24 9.87 -8.30
CA VAL A 275 -1.75 10.76 -7.25
C VAL A 275 -2.96 10.11 -6.58
N VAL A 276 -3.00 10.11 -5.26
CA VAL A 276 -4.13 9.65 -4.44
C VAL A 276 -4.63 10.81 -3.58
N PRO A 277 -5.50 11.69 -4.13
CA PRO A 277 -5.92 12.93 -3.48
C PRO A 277 -6.57 12.71 -2.12
N THR A 278 -7.38 11.66 -1.99
CA THR A 278 -8.07 11.28 -0.74
C THR A 278 -7.11 10.94 0.40
N TYR A 279 -5.85 10.62 0.08
CA TYR A 279 -4.78 10.37 1.05
C TYR A 279 -3.73 11.47 1.05
N GLN A 280 -3.91 12.52 0.24
CA GLN A 280 -2.92 13.61 0.07
C GLN A 280 -1.52 13.05 -0.14
N ARG A 281 -1.43 12.01 -0.97
CA ARG A 281 -0.16 11.33 -1.29
C ARG A 281 0.04 11.16 -2.78
N ALA A 282 1.31 11.03 -3.16
CA ALA A 282 1.69 10.68 -4.53
C ALA A 282 2.85 9.67 -4.53
N VAL A 283 2.97 8.94 -5.64
CA VAL A 283 4.10 8.07 -5.94
C VAL A 283 4.71 8.55 -7.24
N ILE A 284 6.01 8.79 -7.26
CA ILE A 284 6.82 9.07 -8.43
C ILE A 284 7.65 7.83 -8.72
N GLU A 285 7.66 7.34 -9.95
CA GLU A 285 8.44 6.19 -10.36
C GLU A 285 9.36 6.56 -11.52
N VAL A 286 10.65 6.39 -11.34
CA VAL A 286 11.64 6.52 -12.41
C VAL A 286 11.79 5.16 -13.07
N LYS A 287 11.08 4.97 -14.20
CA LYS A 287 11.13 3.71 -14.98
C LYS A 287 12.34 3.61 -15.89
N GLN A 288 12.83 4.77 -16.33
CA GLN A 288 14.05 4.89 -17.14
C GLN A 288 14.71 6.23 -16.85
N TYR A 289 16.01 6.22 -16.65
CA TYR A 289 16.79 7.43 -16.52
C TYR A 289 17.05 8.08 -17.88
N GLY A 290 17.01 9.40 -17.93
CA GLY A 290 17.36 10.25 -19.05
C GLY A 290 18.21 11.44 -18.58
N GLU A 291 18.70 12.25 -19.53
CA GLU A 291 19.61 13.38 -19.25
C GLU A 291 19.05 14.38 -18.22
N HIS A 292 17.73 14.54 -18.16
CA HIS A 292 17.03 15.51 -17.31
C HIS A 292 16.17 14.88 -16.22
N THR A 293 16.45 13.64 -15.80
CA THR A 293 15.62 12.94 -14.80
C THR A 293 15.46 13.73 -13.51
N VAL A 294 16.55 14.24 -12.92
CA VAL A 294 16.47 14.98 -11.66
C VAL A 294 15.72 16.30 -11.80
N PRO A 295 15.98 17.17 -12.80
CA PRO A 295 15.17 18.34 -13.08
C PRO A 295 13.68 18.03 -13.30
N GLN A 296 13.36 16.95 -14.01
CA GLN A 296 11.97 16.52 -14.23
C GLN A 296 11.30 16.11 -12.94
N VAL A 297 11.93 15.29 -12.10
CA VAL A 297 11.44 14.91 -10.77
C VAL A 297 11.25 16.13 -9.88
N ASN A 298 12.18 17.12 -9.92
CA ASN A 298 12.05 18.37 -9.17
C ASN A 298 10.82 19.18 -9.61
N THR A 299 10.56 19.26 -10.92
CA THR A 299 9.35 19.93 -11.43
C THR A 299 8.10 19.23 -10.93
N ILE A 300 8.04 17.89 -11.06
CA ILE A 300 6.92 17.07 -10.56
C ILE A 300 6.73 17.26 -9.05
N LEU A 301 7.82 17.24 -8.28
CA LEU A 301 7.77 17.44 -6.82
C LEU A 301 7.16 18.79 -6.45
N LYS A 302 7.58 19.87 -7.13
CA LYS A 302 7.01 21.22 -6.92
C LYS A 302 5.53 21.26 -7.24
N ASP A 303 5.10 20.66 -8.33
CA ASP A 303 3.69 20.59 -8.73
C ASP A 303 2.85 19.81 -7.70
N LEU A 304 3.36 18.69 -7.20
CA LEU A 304 2.71 17.91 -6.15
C LEU A 304 2.63 18.69 -4.83
N CYS A 305 3.69 19.41 -4.46
CA CYS A 305 3.67 20.27 -3.27
C CYS A 305 2.65 21.41 -3.41
N TYR A 306 2.56 22.02 -4.61
CA TYR A 306 1.55 23.04 -4.90
C TYR A 306 0.12 22.47 -4.81
N GLN A 307 -0.09 21.24 -5.26
CA GLN A 307 -1.34 20.49 -5.10
C GLN A 307 -1.59 20.01 -3.66
N LYS A 308 -0.74 20.39 -2.71
CA LYS A 308 -0.83 20.00 -1.29
C LYS A 308 -0.78 18.50 -1.04
N MET A 309 -0.03 17.78 -1.87
CA MET A 309 0.35 16.42 -1.53
C MET A 309 1.31 16.46 -0.35
N GLU A 310 0.96 15.80 0.74
CA GLU A 310 1.69 15.87 2.00
C GLU A 310 2.76 14.79 2.11
N GLN A 311 2.52 13.62 1.51
CA GLN A 311 3.48 12.51 1.46
C GLN A 311 3.72 12.11 0.01
N ILE A 312 5.00 12.08 -0.41
CA ILE A 312 5.41 11.72 -1.76
C ILE A 312 6.47 10.63 -1.64
N THR A 313 6.27 9.49 -2.28
CA THR A 313 7.26 8.41 -2.35
C THR A 313 7.89 8.38 -3.73
N LEU A 314 9.21 8.28 -3.80
CA LEU A 314 9.98 8.14 -5.03
C LEU A 314 10.55 6.72 -5.11
N TYR A 315 10.29 6.02 -6.22
CA TYR A 315 10.81 4.68 -6.52
C TYR A 315 11.95 4.79 -7.54
N LEU A 316 13.11 4.28 -7.17
CA LEU A 316 14.31 4.24 -8.02
C LEU A 316 14.75 2.79 -8.21
N ASN A 317 15.05 2.39 -9.44
CA ASN A 317 15.48 1.02 -9.75
C ASN A 317 16.90 0.76 -9.27
N LEU A 318 17.09 -0.11 -8.27
CA LEU A 318 18.42 -0.52 -7.79
C LEU A 318 19.19 -1.40 -8.79
N GLU A 319 18.50 -1.98 -9.78
CA GLU A 319 19.15 -2.77 -10.83
C GLU A 319 19.83 -1.88 -11.88
N ASP A 320 19.51 -0.58 -11.89
CA ASP A 320 20.17 0.41 -12.76
C ASP A 320 21.34 1.08 -12.03
N PRO A 321 22.57 1.01 -12.56
CA PRO A 321 23.73 1.61 -11.94
C PRO A 321 23.63 3.15 -11.78
N VAL A 322 22.76 3.82 -12.53
CA VAL A 322 22.53 5.26 -12.44
C VAL A 322 21.88 5.63 -11.09
N THR A 323 21.11 4.72 -10.49
CA THR A 323 20.48 4.92 -9.17
C THR A 323 21.53 5.24 -8.10
N GLY A 324 22.60 4.45 -8.04
CA GLY A 324 23.68 4.67 -7.07
C GLY A 324 24.40 6.02 -7.21
N ILE A 325 24.34 6.63 -8.41
CA ILE A 325 24.98 7.93 -8.70
C ILE A 325 24.01 9.08 -8.43
N LEU A 326 22.78 9.01 -8.94
CA LEU A 326 21.82 10.11 -8.87
C LEU A 326 21.07 10.23 -7.53
N CYS A 327 21.09 9.20 -6.70
CA CYS A 327 20.35 9.19 -5.43
C CYS A 327 20.64 10.44 -4.58
N ARG A 328 21.89 10.87 -4.48
CA ARG A 328 22.29 12.08 -3.73
C ARG A 328 21.57 13.33 -4.21
N GLN A 329 21.39 13.48 -5.53
CA GLN A 329 20.70 14.64 -6.08
C GLN A 329 19.19 14.63 -5.75
N PHE A 330 18.57 13.47 -5.63
CA PHE A 330 17.19 13.39 -5.13
C PHE A 330 17.10 13.71 -3.63
N GLU A 331 18.10 13.29 -2.84
CA GLU A 331 18.17 13.67 -1.42
C GLU A 331 18.37 15.18 -1.25
N GLU A 332 19.13 15.82 -2.11
CA GLU A 332 19.29 17.29 -2.14
C GLU A 332 17.98 18.03 -2.47
N LEU A 333 17.02 17.36 -3.12
CA LEU A 333 15.66 17.88 -3.29
C LEU A 333 14.79 17.73 -2.02
N GLY A 334 15.29 17.05 -0.99
CA GLY A 334 14.61 16.81 0.28
C GLY A 334 13.98 15.43 0.42
N PHE A 335 14.17 14.54 -0.55
CA PHE A 335 13.82 13.12 -0.35
C PHE A 335 14.80 12.48 0.65
N PHE A 336 14.30 11.48 1.37
CA PHE A 336 15.11 10.70 2.30
C PHE A 336 14.73 9.24 2.29
N PHE A 337 15.61 8.39 2.78
CA PHE A 337 15.47 6.93 2.78
C PHE A 337 14.17 6.46 3.44
N ALA A 338 13.51 5.47 2.84
CA ALA A 338 12.36 4.78 3.41
C ALA A 338 12.56 3.26 3.48
N GLY A 339 13.34 2.68 2.58
CA GLY A 339 13.61 1.24 2.52
C GLY A 339 13.78 0.72 1.10
N VAL A 340 13.50 -0.59 0.92
CA VAL A 340 13.55 -1.24 -0.39
C VAL A 340 12.28 -2.07 -0.62
N LEU A 341 11.93 -2.29 -1.88
CA LEU A 341 10.85 -3.18 -2.29
C LEU A 341 11.33 -4.05 -3.46
N PRO A 342 11.61 -5.36 -3.24
CA PRO A 342 12.03 -6.26 -4.31
C PRO A 342 10.95 -6.46 -5.36
N PHE A 343 11.35 -6.62 -6.61
CA PHE A 343 10.48 -6.94 -7.75
C PHE A 343 9.27 -6.01 -7.92
N SER A 344 9.41 -4.74 -7.59
CA SER A 344 8.40 -3.73 -7.93
C SER A 344 8.33 -3.52 -9.45
N HIS A 345 7.43 -2.66 -9.92
CA HIS A 345 7.35 -2.41 -11.38
C HIS A 345 8.50 -1.57 -11.94
N VAL A 346 9.41 -1.11 -11.10
CA VAL A 346 10.69 -0.51 -11.54
C VAL A 346 11.87 -1.46 -11.29
N GLY A 347 11.62 -2.75 -11.03
CA GLY A 347 12.63 -3.69 -10.58
C GLY A 347 12.77 -3.69 -9.05
N ASP A 348 13.94 -4.01 -8.52
CA ASP A 348 14.22 -3.85 -7.10
C ASP A 348 14.28 -2.36 -6.75
N ALA A 349 13.25 -1.86 -6.08
CA ALA A 349 13.11 -0.42 -5.82
C ALA A 349 13.83 0.01 -4.54
N LEU A 350 14.64 1.07 -4.63
CA LEU A 350 14.94 1.95 -3.51
C LEU A 350 13.77 2.89 -3.30
N LEU A 351 13.22 2.90 -2.11
CA LEU A 351 12.15 3.81 -1.72
C LEU A 351 12.75 5.02 -1.01
N LEU A 352 12.57 6.19 -1.60
CA LEU A 352 12.78 7.47 -0.94
C LEU A 352 11.42 8.12 -0.67
N GLN A 353 11.35 8.99 0.33
CA GLN A 353 10.12 9.68 0.71
C GLN A 353 10.37 11.17 0.94
N TYR A 354 9.35 11.97 0.70
CA TYR A 354 9.34 13.41 0.93
C TYR A 354 8.09 13.77 1.74
N LEU A 355 8.26 14.59 2.78
CA LEU A 355 7.18 15.08 3.64
C LEU A 355 7.01 16.59 3.42
N ASN A 356 5.88 16.97 2.81
CA ASN A 356 5.57 18.36 2.53
C ASN A 356 4.90 19.03 3.72
N ASN A 357 5.71 19.72 4.56
CA ASN A 357 5.25 20.38 5.78
C ASN A 357 4.53 19.46 6.78
N VAL A 358 4.92 18.20 6.83
CA VAL A 358 4.36 17.20 7.73
C VAL A 358 5.37 16.87 8.82
N PRO A 359 5.17 17.33 10.05
CA PRO A 359 5.99 16.91 11.17
C PRO A 359 5.64 15.48 11.60
N ILE A 360 6.65 14.68 11.86
CA ILE A 360 6.51 13.31 12.37
C ILE A 360 7.16 13.18 13.74
N ASP A 361 6.40 12.73 14.71
CA ASP A 361 6.90 12.27 16.00
C ASP A 361 7.22 10.77 15.91
N TYR A 362 8.47 10.45 15.67
CA TYR A 362 8.95 9.09 15.48
C TYR A 362 8.76 8.21 16.72
N SER A 363 8.66 8.80 17.92
CA SER A 363 8.40 8.05 19.17
C SER A 363 7.03 7.36 19.21
N LYS A 364 6.09 7.83 18.37
CA LYS A 364 4.74 7.25 18.23
C LYS A 364 4.69 6.09 17.25
N ILE A 365 5.75 5.87 16.46
CA ILE A 365 5.84 4.80 15.48
C ILE A 365 6.26 3.50 16.19
N LYS A 366 5.35 2.52 16.21
CA LYS A 366 5.59 1.23 16.86
C LYS A 366 6.05 0.20 15.86
N ILE A 367 7.25 -0.34 16.04
CA ILE A 367 7.81 -1.42 15.21
C ILE A 367 8.10 -2.65 16.09
N VAL A 368 7.74 -3.83 15.59
CA VAL A 368 7.79 -5.09 16.36
C VAL A 368 9.18 -5.74 16.32
N ASP A 369 9.80 -5.78 15.14
CA ASP A 369 11.03 -6.54 14.90
C ASP A 369 12.27 -5.64 14.90
N GLU A 370 13.44 -6.24 15.23
CA GLU A 370 14.68 -5.46 15.39
C GLU A 370 15.14 -4.81 14.08
N VAL A 371 15.06 -5.52 12.95
CA VAL A 371 15.44 -4.94 11.66
C VAL A 371 14.54 -3.75 11.30
N GLY A 372 13.24 -3.88 11.58
CA GLY A 372 12.31 -2.77 11.40
C GLY A 372 12.61 -1.56 12.28
N LYS A 373 13.05 -1.77 13.54
CA LYS A 373 13.49 -0.68 14.43
C LYS A 373 14.77 -0.01 13.90
N GLU A 374 15.70 -0.77 13.37
CA GLU A 374 16.90 -0.22 12.75
C GLU A 374 16.56 0.58 11.48
N ILE A 375 15.63 0.08 10.64
CA ILE A 375 15.13 0.86 9.50
C ILE A 375 14.48 2.15 9.99
N LEU A 376 13.63 2.11 11.03
CA LEU A 376 12.99 3.30 11.58
C LEU A 376 14.02 4.32 12.09
N ALA A 377 15.01 3.88 12.84
CA ALA A 377 16.09 4.75 13.33
C ALA A 377 16.89 5.36 12.18
N TYR A 378 17.14 4.58 11.12
CA TYR A 378 17.82 5.05 9.93
C TYR A 378 16.98 6.08 9.16
N VAL A 379 15.69 5.84 8.98
CA VAL A 379 14.72 6.79 8.39
C VAL A 379 14.70 8.07 9.19
N GLU A 380 14.55 7.99 10.51
CA GLU A 380 14.53 9.13 11.42
C GLU A 380 15.81 9.98 11.33
N SER A 381 16.98 9.34 11.24
CA SER A 381 18.26 10.04 11.15
C SER A 381 18.50 10.76 9.81
N HIS A 382 17.75 10.38 8.77
CA HIS A 382 17.85 10.96 7.42
C HIS A 382 16.69 11.88 7.07
N ASP A 383 15.71 12.07 7.97
CA ASP A 383 14.61 13.02 7.73
C ASP A 383 15.13 14.47 7.83
N PRO A 384 15.14 15.23 6.72
CA PRO A 384 15.61 16.61 6.70
C PRO A 384 14.71 17.57 7.49
N ASN A 385 13.47 17.17 7.82
CA ASN A 385 12.53 17.96 8.60
C ASN A 385 12.70 17.78 10.12
N ARG A 386 13.55 16.86 10.53
CA ARG A 386 13.86 16.67 11.95
C ARG A 386 14.69 17.83 12.48
N LYS A 387 14.18 18.53 13.46
CA LYS A 387 14.86 19.60 14.20
C LYS A 387 15.59 19.06 15.43
#